data_fc3be79f109569320c649ebbcc4d75f8
#
_entry.id   fc3be79f109569320c649ebbcc4d75f8
#
_cell.length_a   1.000
_cell.length_b   1.000
_cell.length_c   1.000
_cell.angle_alpha   90.00
_cell.angle_beta   90.00
_cell.angle_gamma   90.00
#
_symmetry.space_group_name_H-M   'P 1'
#
loop_
_entity.id
_entity.type
_entity.pdbx_description
1 polymer ?
#
loop_
_entity_poly.entity_id
_entity_poly.type
_entity_poly.pdbx_seq_one_letter_code
_entity_poly.pdbx_strand_id
1 'polypeptide(L)'
;SPPTKELSLAEGAIEAARAAGAAEFATAEFTAAVDTLSRARADVTAGDYRAALGHALDANTRAQGAARAAADGRVKARLAADETLDVFASRIDQVEARLASDEAKRVPAATRRRVEDQVAAALAVLTTTRAAVERGELAALEVIHGETAALDQALLTLTPTPAKRPRARR
;
A
#
# COMPACT_ATOMS: atom_id res chain seq x y z
N SER A 1 16.10 -40.74 17.01
CA SER A 1 15.19 -40.84 15.86
C SER A 1 14.85 -39.42 15.33
N PRO A 2 14.56 -39.27 14.06
CA PRO A 2 14.21 -37.98 13.49
C PRO A 2 12.98 -37.37 14.19
N PRO A 3 12.94 -36.02 14.41
CA PRO A 3 11.83 -35.32 15.05
C PRO A 3 10.69 -35.06 14.05
N THR A 4 10.11 -36.12 13.50
CA THR A 4 9.14 -36.03 12.39
C THR A 4 7.86 -35.31 12.78
N LYS A 5 7.40 -35.44 14.01
CA LYS A 5 6.21 -34.78 14.53
C LYS A 5 6.42 -33.26 14.61
N GLU A 6 7.56 -32.82 15.14
CA GLU A 6 7.91 -31.42 15.32
C GLU A 6 8.14 -30.73 13.98
N LEU A 7 8.75 -31.44 13.02
CA LEU A 7 8.87 -30.94 11.63
C LEU A 7 7.50 -30.76 10.99
N SER A 8 6.60 -31.71 11.12
CA SER A 8 5.24 -31.59 10.57
C SER A 8 4.45 -30.44 11.22
N LEU A 9 4.63 -30.23 12.53
CA LEU A 9 4.01 -29.10 13.23
C LEU A 9 4.57 -27.76 12.72
N ALA A 10 5.88 -27.66 12.48
CA ALA A 10 6.50 -26.45 11.93
C ALA A 10 6.03 -26.19 10.49
N GLU A 11 5.92 -27.22 9.67
CA GLU A 11 5.37 -27.11 8.31
C GLU A 11 3.93 -26.60 8.34
N GLY A 12 3.08 -27.18 9.17
CA GLY A 12 1.70 -26.73 9.34
C GLY A 12 1.58 -25.29 9.83
N ALA A 13 2.45 -24.87 10.75
CA ALA A 13 2.49 -23.49 11.24
C ALA A 13 2.93 -22.50 10.15
N ILE A 14 3.89 -22.87 9.30
CA ILE A 14 4.32 -22.04 8.16
C ILE A 14 3.20 -21.89 7.13
N GLU A 15 2.48 -22.97 6.82
CA GLU A 15 1.32 -22.89 5.91
C GLU A 15 0.18 -22.04 6.52
N ALA A 16 -0.06 -22.14 7.81
CA ALA A 16 -1.02 -21.29 8.50
C ALA A 16 -0.60 -19.79 8.46
N ALA A 17 0.70 -19.50 8.65
CA ALA A 17 1.25 -18.15 8.53
C ALA A 17 1.11 -17.62 7.09
N ARG A 18 1.37 -18.46 6.09
CA ARG A 18 1.16 -18.12 4.67
C ARG A 18 -0.30 -17.78 4.39
N ALA A 19 -1.22 -18.61 4.85
CA ALA A 19 -2.66 -18.38 4.72
C ALA A 19 -3.12 -17.09 5.42
N ALA A 20 -2.46 -16.71 6.52
CA ALA A 20 -2.68 -15.44 7.21
C ALA A 20 -2.11 -14.21 6.47
N GLY A 21 -1.39 -14.42 5.36
CA GLY A 21 -0.77 -13.35 4.57
C GLY A 21 0.62 -12.93 5.06
N ALA A 22 1.32 -13.78 5.83
CA ALA A 22 2.62 -13.41 6.39
C ALA A 22 3.69 -13.16 5.31
N ALA A 23 3.59 -13.80 4.16
CA ALA A 23 4.50 -13.54 3.04
C ALA A 23 4.42 -12.10 2.51
N GLU A 24 3.28 -11.43 2.67
CA GLU A 24 3.03 -10.06 2.23
C GLU A 24 3.19 -9.05 3.38
N PHE A 25 2.55 -9.31 4.51
CA PHE A 25 2.43 -8.35 5.61
C PHE A 25 3.44 -8.53 6.75
N ALA A 26 4.23 -9.63 6.74
CA ALA A 26 5.27 -9.94 7.72
C ALA A 26 6.42 -10.71 7.06
N THR A 27 6.92 -10.22 5.94
CA THR A 27 7.87 -10.91 5.04
C THR A 27 9.14 -11.36 5.77
N ALA A 28 9.70 -10.50 6.63
CA ALA A 28 10.96 -10.80 7.34
C ALA A 28 10.77 -11.97 8.34
N GLU A 29 9.71 -11.93 9.14
CA GLU A 29 9.38 -12.95 10.11
C GLU A 29 9.02 -14.28 9.43
N PHE A 30 8.27 -14.22 8.33
CA PHE A 30 7.91 -15.39 7.54
C PHE A 30 9.13 -16.06 6.89
N THR A 31 10.02 -15.28 6.28
CA THR A 31 11.26 -15.78 5.70
C THR A 31 12.13 -16.44 6.78
N ALA A 32 12.28 -15.82 7.95
CA ALA A 32 13.04 -16.39 9.05
C ALA A 32 12.47 -17.73 9.52
N ALA A 33 11.15 -17.90 9.54
CA ALA A 33 10.51 -19.19 9.87
C ALA A 33 10.82 -20.27 8.83
N VAL A 34 10.71 -19.93 7.55
CA VAL A 34 11.01 -20.85 6.43
C VAL A 34 12.48 -21.27 6.43
N ASP A 35 13.41 -20.33 6.63
CA ASP A 35 14.84 -20.61 6.70
C ASP A 35 15.19 -21.53 7.89
N THR A 36 14.53 -21.31 9.04
CA THR A 36 14.75 -22.12 10.23
C THR A 36 14.26 -23.57 10.02
N LEU A 37 13.10 -23.75 9.34
CA LEU A 37 12.63 -25.09 8.96
C LEU A 37 13.58 -25.76 7.97
N SER A 38 14.15 -25.01 7.02
CA SER A 38 15.16 -25.53 6.09
C SER A 38 16.40 -26.06 6.82
N ARG A 39 16.86 -25.35 7.86
CA ARG A 39 17.98 -25.81 8.73
C ARG A 39 17.60 -27.09 9.48
N ALA A 40 16.39 -27.17 10.05
CA ALA A 40 15.94 -28.38 10.71
C ALA A 40 15.98 -29.60 9.77
N ARG A 41 15.58 -29.45 8.51
CA ARG A 41 15.65 -30.53 7.50
C ARG A 41 17.10 -30.93 7.16
N ALA A 42 17.99 -29.92 7.04
CA ALA A 42 19.40 -30.16 6.81
C ALA A 42 20.05 -30.97 7.97
N ASP A 43 19.69 -30.62 9.20
CA ASP A 43 20.18 -31.33 10.39
C ASP A 43 19.69 -32.81 10.44
N VAL A 44 18.45 -33.07 10.02
CA VAL A 44 17.96 -34.45 9.85
C VAL A 44 18.80 -35.22 8.86
N THR A 45 19.16 -34.60 7.73
CA THR A 45 20.00 -35.21 6.69
C THR A 45 21.41 -35.48 7.21
N ALA A 46 21.93 -34.59 8.06
CA ALA A 46 23.24 -34.74 8.71
C ALA A 46 23.21 -35.75 9.89
N GLY A 47 22.01 -36.22 10.30
CA GLY A 47 21.86 -37.13 11.44
C GLY A 47 21.88 -36.42 12.81
N ASP A 48 21.96 -35.09 12.85
CA ASP A 48 21.89 -34.31 14.08
C ASP A 48 20.42 -34.07 14.50
N TYR A 49 19.82 -35.10 15.03
CA TYR A 49 18.41 -35.05 15.45
C TYR A 49 18.14 -34.09 16.61
N ARG A 50 19.18 -33.76 17.41
CA ARG A 50 19.05 -32.79 18.51
C ARG A 50 18.94 -31.37 17.99
N ALA A 51 19.80 -31.00 17.08
CA ALA A 51 19.73 -29.70 16.39
C ALA A 51 18.45 -29.57 15.56
N ALA A 52 18.09 -30.64 14.82
CA ALA A 52 16.86 -30.72 14.05
C ALA A 52 15.60 -30.47 14.90
N LEU A 53 15.52 -31.06 16.09
CA LEU A 53 14.42 -30.81 17.03
C LEU A 53 14.39 -29.36 17.47
N GLY A 54 15.53 -28.78 17.84
CA GLY A 54 15.63 -27.39 18.25
C GLY A 54 15.16 -26.42 17.15
N HIS A 55 15.66 -26.61 15.93
CA HIS A 55 15.27 -25.79 14.79
C HIS A 55 13.79 -25.98 14.38
N ALA A 56 13.24 -27.18 14.48
CA ALA A 56 11.82 -27.43 14.19
C ALA A 56 10.90 -26.68 15.17
N LEU A 57 11.21 -26.71 16.46
CA LEU A 57 10.46 -25.98 17.50
C LEU A 57 10.59 -24.45 17.31
N ASP A 58 11.78 -23.97 16.99
CA ASP A 58 12.02 -22.54 16.69
C ASP A 58 11.25 -22.11 15.43
N ALA A 59 11.27 -22.91 14.37
CA ALA A 59 10.53 -22.64 13.14
C ALA A 59 9.02 -22.53 13.39
N ASN A 60 8.46 -23.44 14.19
CA ASN A 60 7.05 -23.38 14.59
C ASN A 60 6.73 -22.08 15.36
N THR A 61 7.57 -21.71 16.33
CA THR A 61 7.39 -20.48 17.11
C THR A 61 7.47 -19.23 16.23
N ARG A 62 8.45 -19.17 15.32
CA ARG A 62 8.60 -18.07 14.36
C ARG A 62 7.41 -17.97 13.42
N ALA A 63 6.90 -19.08 12.91
CA ALA A 63 5.75 -19.10 12.03
C ALA A 63 4.48 -18.55 12.73
N GLN A 64 4.26 -18.93 14.00
CA GLN A 64 3.17 -18.36 14.80
C GLN A 64 3.35 -16.86 15.03
N GLY A 65 4.59 -16.41 15.27
CA GLY A 65 4.94 -14.98 15.34
C GLY A 65 4.64 -14.24 14.04
N ALA A 66 5.04 -14.82 12.91
CA ALA A 66 4.79 -14.26 11.58
C ALA A 66 3.29 -14.14 11.27
N ALA A 67 2.47 -15.11 11.65
CA ALA A 67 1.02 -15.05 11.50
C ALA A 67 0.39 -13.89 12.29
N ARG A 68 0.86 -13.64 13.52
CA ARG A 68 0.41 -12.48 14.32
C ARG A 68 0.88 -11.16 13.73
N ALA A 69 2.15 -11.08 13.35
CA ALA A 69 2.72 -9.89 12.71
C ALA A 69 2.01 -9.57 11.39
N ALA A 70 1.55 -10.57 10.64
CA ALA A 70 0.76 -10.38 9.42
C ALA A 70 -0.59 -9.70 9.70
N ALA A 71 -1.26 -10.06 10.78
CA ALA A 71 -2.51 -9.43 11.18
C ALA A 71 -2.29 -7.93 11.49
N ASP A 72 -1.26 -7.60 12.27
CA ASP A 72 -0.89 -6.22 12.59
C ASP A 72 -0.45 -5.45 11.33
N GLY A 73 0.33 -6.08 10.46
CA GLY A 73 0.78 -5.51 9.20
C GLY A 73 -0.38 -5.16 8.26
N ARG A 74 -1.39 -6.03 8.18
CA ARG A 74 -2.61 -5.79 7.40
C ARG A 74 -3.40 -4.59 7.92
N VAL A 75 -3.54 -4.46 9.23
CA VAL A 75 -4.19 -3.28 9.84
C VAL A 75 -3.44 -2.00 9.51
N LYS A 76 -2.11 -2.00 9.65
CA LYS A 76 -1.26 -0.85 9.30
C LYS A 76 -1.37 -0.48 7.82
N ALA A 77 -1.32 -1.48 6.94
CA ALA A 77 -1.46 -1.26 5.50
C ALA A 77 -2.83 -0.67 5.14
N ARG A 78 -3.90 -1.13 5.81
CA ARG A 78 -5.24 -0.57 5.62
C ARG A 78 -5.33 0.89 6.08
N LEU A 79 -4.78 1.22 7.25
CA LEU A 79 -4.75 2.60 7.75
C LEU A 79 -3.98 3.53 6.81
N ALA A 80 -2.83 3.09 6.31
CA ALA A 80 -2.06 3.86 5.33
C ALA A 80 -2.81 4.05 4.00
N ALA A 81 -3.58 3.04 3.57
CA ALA A 81 -4.43 3.13 2.41
C ALA A 81 -5.55 4.16 2.58
N ASP A 82 -6.24 4.12 3.72
CA ASP A 82 -7.31 5.07 4.05
C ASP A 82 -6.75 6.52 4.11
N GLU A 83 -5.58 6.74 4.73
CA GLU A 83 -4.89 8.03 4.75
C GLU A 83 -4.55 8.54 3.33
N THR A 84 -4.07 7.65 2.46
CA THR A 84 -3.78 7.99 1.06
C THR A 84 -5.04 8.44 0.32
N LEU A 85 -6.15 7.74 0.52
CA LEU A 85 -7.45 8.09 -0.08
C LEU A 85 -8.00 9.43 0.45
N ASP A 86 -7.81 9.72 1.74
CA ASP A 86 -8.26 10.98 2.36
C ASP A 86 -7.43 12.16 1.86
N VAL A 87 -6.11 11.99 1.68
CA VAL A 87 -5.24 13.01 1.06
C VAL A 87 -5.67 13.28 -0.38
N PHE A 88 -5.98 12.24 -1.14
CA PHE A 88 -6.46 12.37 -2.51
C PHE A 88 -7.83 13.07 -2.58
N ALA A 89 -8.78 12.70 -1.71
CA ALA A 89 -10.07 13.37 -1.59
C ALA A 89 -9.90 14.87 -1.27
N SER A 90 -9.05 15.20 -0.31
CA SER A 90 -8.74 16.59 0.04
C SER A 90 -8.14 17.37 -1.14
N ARG A 91 -7.37 16.71 -2.00
CA ARG A 91 -6.82 17.34 -3.20
C ARG A 91 -7.92 17.65 -4.22
N ILE A 92 -8.89 16.76 -4.39
CA ILE A 92 -10.08 17.00 -5.22
C ILE A 92 -10.84 18.22 -4.71
N ASP A 93 -11.13 18.29 -3.41
CA ASP A 93 -11.84 19.41 -2.78
C ASP A 93 -11.10 20.74 -3.01
N GLN A 94 -9.76 20.75 -2.96
CA GLN A 94 -8.96 21.94 -3.24
C GLN A 94 -9.09 22.41 -4.68
N VAL A 95 -9.12 21.48 -5.65
CA VAL A 95 -9.34 21.84 -7.07
C VAL A 95 -10.75 22.37 -7.29
N GLU A 96 -11.77 21.76 -6.70
CA GLU A 96 -13.16 22.23 -6.77
C GLU A 96 -13.31 23.62 -6.16
N ALA A 97 -12.76 23.86 -4.98
CA ALA A 97 -12.77 25.16 -4.34
C ALA A 97 -12.07 26.23 -5.21
N ARG A 98 -10.97 25.86 -5.88
CA ARG A 98 -10.26 26.74 -6.78
C ARG A 98 -11.08 27.05 -8.02
N LEU A 99 -11.76 26.06 -8.62
CA LEU A 99 -12.69 26.25 -9.74
C LEU A 99 -13.83 27.22 -9.41
N ALA A 100 -14.34 27.16 -8.18
CA ALA A 100 -15.41 28.02 -7.69
C ALA A 100 -14.95 29.47 -7.41
N SER A 101 -13.65 29.74 -7.36
CA SER A 101 -13.11 31.04 -7.00
C SER A 101 -13.29 32.10 -8.12
N ASP A 102 -13.32 33.38 -7.73
CA ASP A 102 -13.38 34.48 -8.69
C ASP A 102 -12.12 34.59 -9.58
N GLU A 103 -11.00 34.06 -9.08
CA GLU A 103 -9.75 34.01 -9.87
C GLU A 103 -9.87 33.02 -11.02
N ALA A 104 -10.53 31.88 -10.82
CA ALA A 104 -10.77 30.91 -11.87
C ALA A 104 -11.67 31.43 -12.98
N LYS A 105 -12.55 32.40 -12.70
CA LYS A 105 -13.38 33.07 -13.73
C LYS A 105 -12.54 33.79 -14.78
N ARG A 106 -11.30 34.19 -14.46
CA ARG A 106 -10.35 34.82 -15.36
C ARG A 106 -9.59 33.85 -16.26
N VAL A 107 -9.68 32.54 -15.95
CA VAL A 107 -9.06 31.47 -16.73
C VAL A 107 -9.97 31.17 -17.93
N PRO A 108 -9.42 30.84 -19.12
CA PRO A 108 -10.20 30.46 -20.28
C PRO A 108 -11.21 29.34 -20.02
N ALA A 109 -12.43 29.49 -20.56
CA ALA A 109 -13.51 28.52 -20.32
C ALA A 109 -13.13 27.08 -20.73
N ALA A 110 -12.35 26.90 -21.81
CA ALA A 110 -11.86 25.60 -22.25
C ALA A 110 -10.93 24.96 -21.23
N THR A 111 -10.08 25.74 -20.56
CA THR A 111 -9.19 25.26 -19.50
C THR A 111 -10.00 24.84 -18.27
N ARG A 112 -10.98 25.64 -17.88
CA ARG A 112 -11.87 25.30 -16.74
C ARG A 112 -12.62 24.00 -16.99
N ARG A 113 -13.23 23.83 -18.19
CA ARG A 113 -13.90 22.56 -18.55
C ARG A 113 -12.97 21.36 -18.46
N ARG A 114 -11.74 21.48 -18.95
CA ARG A 114 -10.76 20.40 -18.84
C ARG A 114 -10.50 20.02 -17.38
N VAL A 115 -10.40 21.01 -16.50
CA VAL A 115 -10.20 20.74 -15.06
C VAL A 115 -11.46 20.14 -14.43
N GLU A 116 -12.66 20.58 -14.81
CA GLU A 116 -13.93 19.97 -14.40
C GLU A 116 -14.00 18.49 -14.79
N ASP A 117 -13.60 18.16 -16.02
CA ASP A 117 -13.53 16.77 -16.50
C ASP A 117 -12.49 15.94 -15.72
N GLN A 118 -11.34 16.54 -15.38
CA GLN A 118 -10.33 15.89 -14.53
C GLN A 118 -10.84 15.62 -13.11
N VAL A 119 -11.56 16.55 -12.51
CA VAL A 119 -12.19 16.37 -11.19
C VAL A 119 -13.20 15.23 -11.23
N ALA A 120 -14.07 15.19 -12.26
CA ALA A 120 -15.04 14.12 -12.42
C ALA A 120 -14.37 12.74 -12.55
N ALA A 121 -13.28 12.64 -13.32
CA ALA A 121 -12.48 11.43 -13.45
C ALA A 121 -11.83 11.03 -12.11
N ALA A 122 -11.26 11.99 -11.38
CA ALA A 122 -10.64 11.75 -10.07
C ALA A 122 -11.66 11.25 -9.01
N LEU A 123 -12.88 11.79 -9.00
CA LEU A 123 -13.96 11.32 -8.14
C LEU A 123 -14.36 9.86 -8.45
N ALA A 124 -14.42 9.50 -9.73
CA ALA A 124 -14.68 8.13 -10.14
C ALA A 124 -13.56 7.18 -9.69
N VAL A 125 -12.29 7.59 -9.86
CA VAL A 125 -11.12 6.84 -9.38
C VAL A 125 -11.16 6.70 -7.86
N LEU A 126 -11.42 7.76 -7.12
CA LEU A 126 -11.54 7.71 -5.65
C LEU A 126 -12.59 6.68 -5.21
N THR A 127 -13.78 6.71 -5.81
CA THR A 127 -14.87 5.80 -5.49
C THR A 127 -14.50 4.35 -5.77
N THR A 128 -13.92 4.08 -6.94
CA THR A 128 -13.52 2.73 -7.36
C THR A 128 -12.40 2.20 -6.48
N THR A 129 -11.38 3.02 -6.21
CA THR A 129 -10.22 2.62 -5.39
C THR A 129 -10.63 2.41 -3.94
N ARG A 130 -11.51 3.24 -3.38
CA ARG A 130 -12.03 3.04 -2.02
C ARG A 130 -12.74 1.70 -1.89
N ALA A 131 -13.61 1.36 -2.84
CA ALA A 131 -14.28 0.05 -2.86
C ALA A 131 -13.28 -1.13 -3.01
N ALA A 132 -12.21 -0.98 -3.80
CA ALA A 132 -11.16 -1.98 -3.92
C ALA A 132 -10.38 -2.16 -2.61
N VAL A 133 -9.99 -1.07 -1.95
CA VAL A 133 -9.31 -1.09 -0.64
C VAL A 133 -10.21 -1.72 0.43
N GLU A 134 -11.51 -1.51 0.41
CA GLU A 134 -12.47 -2.17 1.31
C GLU A 134 -12.48 -3.70 1.13
N ARG A 135 -12.25 -4.19 -0.09
CA ARG A 135 -12.08 -5.62 -0.37
C ARG A 135 -10.69 -6.16 -0.08
N GLY A 136 -9.74 -5.30 0.35
CA GLY A 136 -8.35 -5.66 0.64
C GLY A 136 -7.43 -5.61 -0.59
N GLU A 137 -7.86 -5.06 -1.71
CA GLU A 137 -7.10 -4.94 -2.96
C GLU A 137 -6.22 -3.68 -2.93
N LEU A 138 -5.16 -3.69 -2.09
CA LEU A 138 -4.32 -2.49 -1.84
C LEU A 138 -3.52 -2.03 -3.08
N ALA A 139 -3.26 -2.92 -4.04
CA ALA A 139 -2.59 -2.58 -5.30
C ALA A 139 -3.38 -1.52 -6.12
N ALA A 140 -4.69 -1.40 -5.88
CA ALA A 140 -5.51 -0.37 -6.52
C ALA A 140 -5.08 1.07 -6.19
N LEU A 141 -4.28 1.27 -5.13
CA LEU A 141 -3.75 2.59 -4.75
C LEU A 141 -2.71 3.15 -5.72
N GLU A 142 -2.10 2.32 -6.56
CA GLU A 142 -1.06 2.78 -7.49
C GLU A 142 -1.57 3.87 -8.45
N VAL A 143 -2.84 3.79 -8.86
CA VAL A 143 -3.44 4.78 -9.74
C VAL A 143 -3.53 6.17 -9.08
N ILE A 144 -3.67 6.24 -7.76
CA ILE A 144 -3.85 7.48 -7.00
C ILE A 144 -2.66 8.45 -7.18
N HIS A 145 -1.43 7.92 -7.26
CA HIS A 145 -0.25 8.76 -7.44
C HIS A 145 -0.28 9.54 -8.76
N GLY A 146 -0.67 8.89 -9.85
CA GLY A 146 -0.81 9.54 -11.16
C GLY A 146 -1.92 10.59 -11.18
N GLU A 147 -3.07 10.26 -10.60
CA GLU A 147 -4.21 11.17 -10.51
C GLU A 147 -3.92 12.39 -9.61
N THR A 148 -3.20 12.19 -8.50
CA THR A 148 -2.77 13.30 -7.62
C THR A 148 -1.88 14.28 -8.38
N ALA A 149 -0.92 13.79 -9.16
CA ALA A 149 -0.07 14.64 -9.99
C ALA A 149 -0.88 15.41 -11.04
N ALA A 150 -1.90 14.79 -11.63
CA ALA A 150 -2.81 15.48 -12.58
C ALA A 150 -3.61 16.61 -11.91
N LEU A 151 -4.10 16.38 -10.68
CA LEU A 151 -4.79 17.41 -9.90
C LEU A 151 -3.85 18.57 -9.49
N ASP A 152 -2.60 18.28 -9.15
CA ASP A 152 -1.60 19.31 -8.86
C ASP A 152 -1.34 20.19 -10.07
N GLN A 153 -1.24 19.61 -11.27
CA GLN A 153 -1.13 20.38 -12.50
C GLN A 153 -2.41 21.20 -12.78
N ALA A 154 -3.58 20.66 -12.49
CA ALA A 154 -4.84 21.38 -12.62
C ALA A 154 -4.86 22.63 -11.73
N LEU A 155 -4.42 22.52 -10.46
CA LEU A 155 -4.30 23.68 -9.56
C LEU A 155 -3.38 24.77 -10.11
N LEU A 156 -2.25 24.39 -10.71
CA LEU A 156 -1.33 25.34 -11.35
C LEU A 156 -1.97 26.06 -12.55
N THR A 157 -2.74 25.34 -13.37
CA THR A 157 -3.41 25.94 -14.54
C THR A 157 -4.54 26.90 -14.18
N LEU A 158 -5.16 26.71 -13.01
CA LEU A 158 -6.19 27.60 -12.45
C LEU A 158 -5.61 28.86 -11.77
N THR A 159 -4.29 28.94 -11.63
CA THR A 159 -3.63 30.12 -11.07
C THR A 159 -3.37 31.12 -12.21
N PRO A 160 -3.98 32.32 -12.21
CA PRO A 160 -3.74 33.28 -13.28
C PRO A 160 -2.28 33.68 -13.32
N THR A 161 -1.65 33.54 -14.48
CA THR A 161 -0.29 34.06 -14.70
C THR A 161 -0.29 35.56 -14.45
N PRO A 162 0.58 36.11 -13.59
CA PRO A 162 0.61 37.57 -13.38
C PRO A 162 0.87 38.25 -14.70
N ALA A 163 -0.04 39.21 -15.06
CA ALA A 163 0.07 39.97 -16.29
C ALA A 163 1.47 40.61 -16.34
N LYS A 164 2.22 40.34 -17.42
CA LYS A 164 3.51 40.96 -17.67
C LYS A 164 3.30 42.48 -17.64
N ARG A 165 3.82 43.18 -16.61
CA ARG A 165 3.78 44.61 -16.50
C ARG A 165 4.30 45.19 -17.82
N PRO A 166 3.56 46.09 -18.51
CA PRO A 166 4.09 46.69 -19.72
C PRO A 166 5.36 47.45 -19.38
N ARG A 167 6.45 47.13 -20.09
CA ARG A 167 7.69 47.90 -19.99
C ARG A 167 7.35 49.37 -20.29
N ALA A 168 7.51 50.25 -19.30
CA ALA A 168 7.44 51.69 -19.52
C ALA A 168 8.44 52.02 -20.62
N ARG A 169 7.93 52.50 -21.76
CA ARG A 169 8.78 53.12 -22.80
C ARG A 169 9.32 54.42 -22.21
N ARG A 170 10.64 54.48 -22.04
CA ARG A 170 11.37 55.74 -21.90
C ARG A 170 11.58 56.36 -23.29
#